data_cd54b82e81247a3015a4f3f9e47a51d3
#
_entry.id   cd54b82e81247a3015a4f3f9e47a51d3
#
_cell.length_a   1.000
_cell.length_b   1.000
_cell.length_c   1.000
_cell.angle_alpha   90.00
_cell.angle_beta   90.00
_cell.angle_gamma   90.00
#
_symmetry.space_group_name_H-M   'P 1'
#
loop_
_entity.id
_entity.type
_entity.pdbx_description
1 polymer ?
#
loop_
_entity_poly.entity_id
_entity_poly.type
_entity_poly.pdbx_seq_one_letter_code
_entity_poly.pdbx_strand_id
1 'polypeptide(L)'
;MEVDLMNKYKLSIWGRNFELPLLYECYHDEEVIESQREAFAMFEANSAAVAASLEHVKNYVETDEFARLNGDKIENIFKYVMPKEIFVPHTEKHRNVAIMCNYKFDIEHGIAVLFENGQSKKVGPQDIAL
;
A
#
# COMPACT_ATOMS: atom_id res chain seq x y z
N MET A 1 17.61 6.23 -1.60
CA MET A 1 16.78 5.03 -1.49
C MET A 1 17.15 4.05 -2.59
N GLU A 2 17.39 2.81 -2.22
CA GLU A 2 17.73 1.78 -3.17
C GLU A 2 16.52 0.89 -3.46
N VAL A 3 16.40 0.47 -4.72
CA VAL A 3 15.36 -0.46 -5.14
C VAL A 3 16.02 -1.75 -5.60
N ASP A 4 15.68 -2.86 -4.99
CA ASP A 4 16.08 -4.17 -5.46
C ASP A 4 15.01 -4.71 -6.40
N LEU A 5 15.24 -4.53 -7.70
CA LEU A 5 14.29 -4.95 -8.73
C LEU A 5 14.13 -6.48 -8.82
N MET A 6 15.05 -7.22 -8.20
CA MET A 6 14.96 -8.69 -8.11
C MET A 6 14.09 -9.14 -6.94
N ASN A 7 13.80 -8.23 -6.01
CA ASN A 7 13.05 -8.53 -4.80
C ASN A 7 11.56 -8.25 -5.02
N LYS A 8 10.89 -9.23 -5.63
CA LYS A 8 9.45 -9.14 -5.89
C LYS A 8 8.70 -10.06 -4.94
N TYR A 9 7.51 -9.61 -4.56
CA TYR A 9 6.65 -10.33 -3.65
C TYR A 9 5.31 -10.66 -4.33
N LYS A 10 4.90 -11.92 -4.22
CA LYS A 10 3.64 -12.40 -4.78
C LYS A 10 2.57 -12.38 -3.69
N LEU A 11 1.46 -11.73 -3.98
CA LEU A 11 0.33 -11.69 -3.04
C LEU A 11 -0.97 -11.49 -3.80
N SER A 12 -2.08 -11.83 -3.12
CA SER A 12 -3.41 -11.50 -3.61
C SER A 12 -3.84 -10.18 -3.01
N ILE A 13 -4.29 -9.25 -3.86
CA ILE A 13 -4.82 -7.96 -3.43
C ILE A 13 -6.22 -7.83 -4.04
N TRP A 14 -7.22 -7.75 -3.18
CA TRP A 14 -8.63 -7.54 -3.56
C TRP A 14 -9.10 -8.53 -4.63
N GLY A 15 -8.72 -9.79 -4.46
CA GLY A 15 -9.15 -10.89 -5.33
C GLY A 15 -8.34 -11.09 -6.61
N ARG A 16 -7.27 -10.33 -6.80
CA ARG A 16 -6.37 -10.48 -7.96
C ARG A 16 -4.95 -10.78 -7.48
N ASN A 17 -4.26 -11.66 -8.19
CA ASN A 17 -2.87 -11.99 -7.89
C ASN A 17 -1.92 -10.97 -8.49
N PHE A 18 -0.95 -10.54 -7.69
CA PHE A 18 0.08 -9.58 -8.08
C PHE A 18 1.46 -10.10 -7.75
N GLU A 19 2.44 -9.63 -8.51
CA GLU A 19 3.85 -9.75 -8.19
C GLU A 19 4.42 -8.34 -8.23
N LEU A 20 4.68 -7.78 -7.05
CA LEU A 20 5.06 -6.38 -6.90
C LEU A 20 6.46 -6.23 -6.33
N PRO A 21 7.19 -5.18 -6.74
CA PRO A 21 8.45 -4.86 -6.07
C PRO A 21 8.23 -4.66 -4.58
N LEU A 22 9.12 -5.25 -3.76
CA LEU A 22 9.15 -5.03 -2.32
C LEU A 22 10.29 -4.05 -2.05
N LEU A 23 9.93 -2.85 -1.61
CA LEU A 23 10.85 -1.75 -1.41
C LEU A 23 11.05 -1.47 0.07
N TYR A 24 12.23 -1.84 0.59
CA TYR A 24 12.66 -1.38 1.91
C TYR A 24 13.33 -0.04 1.74
N GLU A 25 12.77 1.01 2.33
CA GLU A 25 13.36 2.34 2.27
C GLU A 25 14.72 2.32 2.97
N CYS A 26 15.78 2.63 2.21
CA CYS A 26 17.12 2.75 2.74
C CYS A 26 17.80 3.93 2.05
N TYR A 27 18.40 4.81 2.84
CA TYR A 27 19.18 5.90 2.31
C TYR A 27 20.60 5.42 2.01
N HIS A 28 21.38 6.25 1.32
CA HIS A 28 22.74 5.93 0.97
C HIS A 28 23.52 5.46 2.22
N ASP A 29 24.24 4.33 2.08
CA ASP A 29 25.01 3.69 3.14
C ASP A 29 24.20 3.10 4.31
N GLU A 30 22.88 3.07 4.20
CA GLU A 30 22.03 2.41 5.20
C GLU A 30 21.69 0.99 4.78
N GLU A 31 21.47 0.13 5.77
CA GLU A 31 20.98 -1.21 5.55
C GLU A 31 19.53 -1.34 6.04
N VAL A 32 18.85 -2.38 5.57
CA VAL A 32 17.54 -2.73 6.10
C VAL A 32 17.68 -3.07 7.58
N ILE A 33 16.87 -2.45 8.41
CA ILE A 33 16.92 -2.65 9.88
C ILE A 33 15.87 -3.67 10.31
N GLU A 34 16.06 -4.20 11.52
CA GLU A 34 15.21 -5.27 12.06
C GLU A 34 13.74 -4.84 12.14
N SER A 35 13.47 -3.59 12.51
CA SER A 35 12.10 -3.08 12.58
C SER A 35 11.39 -3.14 11.23
N GLN A 36 12.10 -2.95 10.12
CA GLN A 36 11.54 -3.10 8.79
C GLN A 36 11.19 -4.56 8.49
N ARG A 37 12.07 -5.49 8.87
CA ARG A 37 11.83 -6.92 8.69
C ARG A 37 10.64 -7.39 9.53
N GLU A 38 10.54 -6.91 10.76
CA GLU A 38 9.41 -7.19 11.62
C GLU A 38 8.10 -6.65 11.05
N ALA A 39 8.13 -5.40 10.54
CA ALA A 39 6.96 -4.79 9.92
C ALA A 39 6.43 -5.64 8.77
N PHE A 40 7.33 -6.06 7.87
CA PHE A 40 6.94 -6.87 6.73
C PHE A 40 6.45 -8.26 7.17
N ALA A 41 7.08 -8.88 8.16
CA ALA A 41 6.65 -10.17 8.67
C ALA A 41 5.22 -10.12 9.23
N MET A 42 4.90 -9.04 9.95
CA MET A 42 3.54 -8.83 10.46
C MET A 42 2.53 -8.64 9.33
N PHE A 43 2.91 -7.90 8.30
CA PHE A 43 2.09 -7.69 7.11
C PHE A 43 1.84 -9.02 6.39
N GLU A 44 2.91 -9.78 6.16
CA GLU A 44 2.84 -11.06 5.46
C GLU A 44 1.99 -12.08 6.22
N ALA A 45 2.04 -12.07 7.54
CA ALA A 45 1.30 -12.99 8.39
C ALA A 45 -0.21 -12.70 8.42
N ASN A 46 -0.65 -11.53 7.95
CA ASN A 46 -2.04 -11.09 8.05
C ASN A 46 -2.64 -10.74 6.69
N SER A 47 -2.72 -11.73 5.82
CA SER A 47 -3.28 -11.52 4.47
C SER A 47 -4.76 -11.11 4.49
N ALA A 48 -5.49 -11.48 5.54
CA ALA A 48 -6.90 -11.09 5.70
C ALA A 48 -7.06 -9.56 5.80
N ALA A 49 -6.07 -8.86 6.37
CA ALA A 49 -6.11 -7.40 6.46
C ALA A 49 -6.05 -6.75 5.07
N VAL A 50 -5.30 -7.34 4.15
CA VAL A 50 -5.23 -6.84 2.77
C VAL A 50 -6.59 -6.98 2.10
N ALA A 51 -7.23 -8.14 2.24
CA ALA A 51 -8.58 -8.36 1.70
C ALA A 51 -9.59 -7.38 2.30
N ALA A 52 -9.54 -7.19 3.62
CA ALA A 52 -10.46 -6.28 4.32
C ALA A 52 -10.25 -4.81 3.93
N SER A 53 -9.05 -4.44 3.50
CA SER A 53 -8.75 -3.05 3.11
C SER A 53 -9.52 -2.59 1.88
N LEU A 54 -10.07 -3.50 1.08
CA LEU A 54 -10.82 -3.15 -0.13
C LEU A 54 -11.97 -2.17 0.18
N GLU A 55 -12.72 -2.42 1.25
CA GLU A 55 -13.84 -1.55 1.62
C GLU A 55 -13.36 -0.15 1.98
N HIS A 56 -12.21 -0.04 2.63
CA HIS A 56 -11.63 1.26 2.98
C HIS A 56 -11.17 2.01 1.73
N VAL A 57 -10.59 1.31 0.77
CA VAL A 57 -10.15 1.92 -0.50
C VAL A 57 -11.36 2.36 -1.32
N LYS A 58 -12.40 1.52 -1.42
CA LYS A 58 -13.63 1.91 -2.11
C LYS A 58 -14.25 3.15 -1.48
N ASN A 59 -14.34 3.19 -0.16
CA ASN A 59 -14.88 4.34 0.55
C ASN A 59 -14.07 5.61 0.27
N TYR A 60 -12.75 5.50 0.27
CA TYR A 60 -11.87 6.63 -0.04
C TYR A 60 -12.17 7.21 -1.43
N VAL A 61 -12.29 6.35 -2.44
CA VAL A 61 -12.57 6.78 -3.81
C VAL A 61 -14.00 7.32 -3.94
N GLU A 62 -14.97 6.64 -3.34
CA GLU A 62 -16.38 7.05 -3.41
C GLU A 62 -16.63 8.41 -2.74
N THR A 63 -15.84 8.77 -1.74
CA THR A 63 -15.96 10.05 -1.04
C THR A 63 -15.01 11.12 -1.57
N ASP A 64 -14.17 10.79 -2.54
CA ASP A 64 -13.26 11.75 -3.17
C ASP A 64 -14.04 12.66 -4.12
N GLU A 65 -14.01 13.96 -3.85
CA GLU A 65 -14.70 14.96 -4.66
C GLU A 65 -14.24 14.97 -6.11
N PHE A 66 -12.97 14.70 -6.35
CA PHE A 66 -12.38 14.72 -7.69
C PHE A 66 -12.80 13.49 -8.51
N ALA A 67 -13.19 12.42 -7.88
CA ALA A 67 -13.69 11.23 -8.58
C ALA A 67 -15.07 11.45 -9.18
N ARG A 68 -15.87 12.33 -8.60
CA ARG A 68 -17.21 12.71 -9.08
C ARG A 68 -18.13 11.52 -9.32
N LEU A 69 -18.06 10.52 -8.45
CA LEU A 69 -18.88 9.33 -8.59
C LEU A 69 -20.33 9.55 -8.16
N ASN A 70 -20.63 10.68 -7.51
CA ASN A 70 -21.98 11.11 -7.16
C ASN A 70 -22.80 10.03 -6.41
N GLY A 71 -22.12 9.27 -5.55
CA GLY A 71 -22.76 8.20 -4.81
C GLY A 71 -22.85 6.87 -5.53
N ASP A 72 -22.36 6.79 -6.77
CA ASP A 72 -22.30 5.53 -7.49
C ASP A 72 -21.30 4.60 -6.79
N LYS A 73 -21.67 3.32 -6.69
CA LYS A 73 -20.81 2.33 -6.07
C LYS A 73 -19.81 1.79 -7.07
N ILE A 74 -18.61 1.48 -6.55
CA ILE A 74 -17.54 0.95 -7.37
C ILE A 74 -17.70 -0.57 -7.48
N GLU A 75 -17.86 -1.08 -8.70
CA GLU A 75 -17.89 -2.51 -8.96
C GLU A 75 -16.49 -3.09 -9.13
N ASN A 76 -15.62 -2.37 -9.84
CA ASN A 76 -14.24 -2.81 -10.09
C ASN A 76 -13.27 -1.71 -9.67
N ILE A 77 -12.67 -1.89 -8.50
CA ILE A 77 -11.71 -0.93 -7.93
C ILE A 77 -10.49 -0.73 -8.84
N PHE A 78 -10.09 -1.76 -9.59
CA PHE A 78 -8.91 -1.68 -10.44
C PHE A 78 -9.05 -0.74 -11.63
N LYS A 79 -10.26 -0.27 -11.92
CA LYS A 79 -10.45 0.82 -12.89
C LYS A 79 -9.87 2.14 -12.41
N TYR A 80 -9.73 2.30 -11.10
CA TYR A 80 -9.36 3.58 -10.49
C TYR A 80 -8.06 3.50 -9.70
N VAL A 81 -7.81 2.35 -9.06
CA VAL A 81 -6.67 2.16 -8.15
C VAL A 81 -5.92 0.91 -8.57
N MET A 82 -4.64 1.05 -8.88
CA MET A 82 -3.81 -0.08 -9.31
C MET A 82 -2.59 -0.21 -8.41
N PRO A 83 -2.51 -1.29 -7.62
CA PRO A 83 -1.31 -1.55 -6.80
C PRO A 83 -0.04 -1.60 -7.67
N LYS A 84 1.04 -0.99 -7.20
CA LYS A 84 2.30 -0.94 -7.96
C LYS A 84 3.53 -1.38 -7.18
N GLU A 85 3.54 -1.21 -5.86
CA GLU A 85 4.70 -1.63 -5.04
C GLU A 85 4.31 -1.76 -3.57
N ILE A 86 5.13 -2.51 -2.84
CA ILE A 86 5.01 -2.62 -1.39
C ILE A 86 6.17 -1.84 -0.80
N PHE A 87 5.88 -0.92 0.11
CA PHE A 87 6.85 0.01 0.68
C PHE A 87 6.94 -0.17 2.19
N VAL A 88 8.18 -0.30 2.70
CA VAL A 88 8.43 -0.45 4.14
C VAL A 88 9.35 0.69 4.57
N PRO A 89 8.84 1.67 5.35
CA PRO A 89 9.63 2.82 5.81
C PRO A 89 10.81 2.41 6.70
N HIS A 90 11.90 3.17 6.60
CA HIS A 90 13.10 2.97 7.42
C HIS A 90 12.94 3.71 8.74
N THR A 91 12.41 3.03 9.75
CA THR A 91 12.16 3.63 11.07
C THR A 91 12.03 2.56 12.14
N GLU A 92 12.41 2.90 13.36
CA GLU A 92 12.19 2.07 14.53
C GLU A 92 10.92 2.47 15.28
N LYS A 93 10.26 3.57 14.88
CA LYS A 93 9.12 4.16 15.60
C LYS A 93 7.82 3.39 15.43
N HIS A 94 7.68 2.65 14.34
CA HIS A 94 6.47 1.89 14.05
C HIS A 94 6.78 0.69 13.16
N ARG A 95 5.76 -0.14 12.92
CA ARG A 95 5.85 -1.32 12.06
C ARG A 95 4.87 -1.18 10.90
N ASN A 96 5.04 -0.10 10.13
CA ASN A 96 4.16 0.19 8.99
C ASN A 96 4.66 -0.46 7.72
N VAL A 97 3.70 -0.92 6.91
CA VAL A 97 3.90 -1.34 5.52
C VAL A 97 2.80 -0.70 4.70
N ALA A 98 3.12 -0.23 3.52
CA ALA A 98 2.13 0.37 2.64
C ALA A 98 2.08 -0.36 1.29
N ILE A 99 0.86 -0.55 0.77
CA ILE A 99 0.67 -0.88 -0.63
C ILE A 99 0.52 0.45 -1.35
N MET A 100 1.50 0.80 -2.17
CA MET A 100 1.49 2.02 -2.97
C MET A 100 0.77 1.74 -4.27
N CYS A 101 -0.16 2.62 -4.63
CA CYS A 101 -1.02 2.43 -5.80
C CYS A 101 -1.02 3.66 -6.69
N ASN A 102 -1.17 3.43 -7.99
CA ASN A 102 -1.55 4.49 -8.91
C ASN A 102 -3.03 4.79 -8.75
N TYR A 103 -3.40 6.04 -8.85
CA TYR A 103 -4.78 6.48 -8.68
C TYR A 103 -5.22 7.33 -9.87
N LYS A 104 -6.28 6.94 -10.53
CA LYS A 104 -6.77 7.59 -11.76
C LYS A 104 -7.09 9.07 -11.57
N PHE A 105 -7.63 9.45 -10.42
CA PHE A 105 -8.10 10.81 -10.16
C PHE A 105 -7.04 11.70 -9.51
N ASP A 106 -5.88 11.15 -9.19
CA ASP A 106 -4.74 11.92 -8.67
C ASP A 106 -3.46 11.15 -8.98
N ILE A 107 -3.01 11.29 -10.22
CA ILE A 107 -1.83 10.56 -10.72
C ILE A 107 -0.57 10.95 -9.96
N GLU A 108 -0.49 12.22 -9.57
CA GLU A 108 0.70 12.76 -8.90
C GLU A 108 0.90 12.20 -7.49
N HIS A 109 -0.15 12.15 -6.71
CA HIS A 109 -0.07 11.73 -5.30
C HIS A 109 -0.39 10.27 -5.07
N GLY A 110 -1.15 9.64 -5.98
CA GLY A 110 -1.53 8.25 -5.88
C GLY A 110 -2.32 7.93 -4.61
N ILE A 111 -2.29 6.67 -4.22
CA ILE A 111 -2.91 6.18 -2.98
C ILE A 111 -1.91 5.27 -2.26
N ALA A 112 -1.86 5.39 -0.94
CA ALA A 112 -1.22 4.42 -0.07
C ALA A 112 -2.27 3.75 0.80
N VAL A 113 -2.20 2.42 0.87
CA VAL A 113 -2.98 1.63 1.82
C VAL A 113 -2.00 1.25 2.93
N LEU A 114 -2.18 1.85 4.09
CA LEU A 114 -1.23 1.76 5.20
C LEU A 114 -1.66 0.68 6.19
N PHE A 115 -0.73 -0.21 6.50
CA PHE A 115 -0.90 -1.26 7.51
C PHE A 115 0.07 -1.00 8.65
N GLU A 116 -0.40 -1.11 9.88
CA GLU A 116 0.43 -1.02 11.07
C GLU A 116 0.27 -2.29 11.87
N ASN A 117 1.40 -2.92 12.22
CA ASN A 117 1.42 -4.22 12.89
C ASN A 117 0.61 -5.27 12.11
N GLY A 118 0.62 -5.18 10.78
CA GLY A 118 -0.11 -6.08 9.91
C GLY A 118 -1.60 -5.79 9.76
N GLN A 119 -2.13 -4.77 10.44
CA GLN A 119 -3.54 -4.41 10.37
C GLN A 119 -3.76 -3.16 9.55
N SER A 120 -4.87 -3.12 8.81
CA SER A 120 -5.24 -1.96 8.01
C SER A 120 -5.45 -0.73 8.92
N LYS A 121 -4.73 0.34 8.65
CA LYS A 121 -4.75 1.54 9.48
C LYS A 121 -5.41 2.73 8.78
N LYS A 122 -5.01 3.01 7.53
CA LYS A 122 -5.42 4.23 6.86
C LYS A 122 -5.25 4.11 5.34
N VAL A 123 -6.11 4.79 4.61
CA VAL A 123 -5.97 5.00 3.17
C VAL A 123 -5.84 6.51 2.93
N GLY A 124 -4.91 6.90 2.09
CA GLY A 124 -4.69 8.31 1.78
C GLY A 124 -3.69 8.48 0.63
N PRO A 125 -3.23 9.72 0.37
CA PRO A 125 -2.18 9.94 -0.61
C PRO A 125 -0.89 9.22 -0.21
N GLN A 126 0.00 8.96 -1.18
CA GLN A 126 1.22 8.18 -0.92
C GLN A 126 2.11 8.76 0.18
N ASP A 127 2.06 10.07 0.40
CA ASP A 127 2.87 10.72 1.42
C ASP A 127 2.54 10.29 2.85
N ILE A 128 1.37 9.69 3.10
CA ILE A 128 1.04 9.18 4.44
C ILE A 128 1.95 8.03 4.87
N ALA A 129 2.61 7.38 3.92
CA ALA A 129 3.52 6.25 4.20
C ALA A 129 4.97 6.67 4.42
N LEU A 130 5.28 7.91 4.16
CA LEU A 130 6.65 8.42 4.22
C LEU A 130 7.09 8.87 5.62
#